data_749d3c614f124a3004fd86a9803a5dd4
#
_entry.id   749d3c614f124a3004fd86a9803a5dd4
#
_cell.length_a   1.000
_cell.length_b   1.000
_cell.length_c   1.000
_cell.angle_alpha   90.00
_cell.angle_beta   90.00
_cell.angle_gamma   90.00
#
_symmetry.space_group_name_H-M   'P 1'
#
loop_
_entity.id
_entity.type
_entity.pdbx_description
1 polymer ?
#
loop_
_entity_poly.entity_id
_entity_poly.type
_entity_poly.pdbx_seq_one_letter_code
_entity_poly.pdbx_strand_id
1 'polypeptide(L)'
;MNASGNAGATADDHRPTLEDARAALSRHFGYEEFRPGQEAIIQAALMGCDSFAVMPTGSGKSVCYQLPAALFGGLTIVVSPLISLMADQVRALKEAGIRGSFYNSTLKPRVRPEVLRRALAGWYDIMYVAPERLTDPSFQEFAAQANISLVAVDEAHCVSQWGQDFRPAYRAIAGFVNLLPVRPPVMALTATATARVRTDISQLLELRSPVMQVTGFDRPNLRFVVLELRPKERERWLTGYLRTHPGDAGIVYAPTRKKVEQIAASLCEQGVLARAYHAGMSDAARDEAQRAFANDDALVLVATTAFGMGIDKSNVRFVVNCGLPLSIEEYYQEAGRAGRDGEPADCYLLWSRGDIRTCHFFIDNIEAEGLSGEERQRVIEGKERLLGEMIGYAMSSSCLRRRILRYFGQDVTMLSDGCGNCSVCDGETPQRYLSDEGISSRRSADTRAKSDPAAARVRSLREEDDFPPHDDDEEVFERLRTLRKELADQQGVPPYIVFSDATLRGMVRRRPRTAEELSAVSGVGKVKLERYGQAFLEALK
;
A
#
# COMPACT_ATOMS: atom_id res chain seq x y z
N MET A 1 11.80 -30.82 -60.73
CA MET A 1 10.65 -31.45 -60.07
C MET A 1 10.66 -31.04 -58.61
N ASN A 2 9.75 -30.21 -58.31
CA ASN A 2 9.21 -29.71 -57.04
C ASN A 2 9.80 -30.22 -55.70
N ALA A 3 10.40 -29.30 -54.95
CA ALA A 3 10.51 -29.36 -53.53
C ALA A 3 9.68 -28.21 -52.95
N SER A 4 8.52 -28.55 -52.41
CA SER A 4 7.59 -27.68 -51.72
C SER A 4 8.19 -27.27 -50.37
N GLY A 5 8.42 -25.99 -50.22
CA GLY A 5 8.75 -25.37 -48.93
C GLY A 5 7.55 -25.45 -47.99
N ASN A 6 7.81 -25.94 -46.81
CA ASN A 6 6.87 -25.87 -45.70
C ASN A 6 7.11 -24.51 -44.99
N ALA A 7 6.25 -23.54 -45.31
CA ALA A 7 6.21 -22.26 -44.61
C ALA A 7 5.74 -22.50 -43.20
N GLY A 8 6.62 -22.25 -42.24
CA GLY A 8 6.27 -22.25 -40.81
C GLY A 8 5.13 -21.25 -40.56
N ALA A 9 4.09 -21.72 -39.92
CA ALA A 9 2.99 -20.90 -39.43
C ALA A 9 3.58 -19.81 -38.51
N THR A 10 3.44 -18.56 -38.91
CA THR A 10 3.65 -17.39 -38.06
C THR A 10 2.63 -17.47 -36.92
N ALA A 11 3.12 -17.57 -35.68
CA ALA A 11 2.31 -17.33 -34.50
C ALA A 11 1.63 -15.96 -34.68
N ASP A 12 0.34 -15.96 -34.58
CA ASP A 12 -0.52 -14.78 -34.64
C ASP A 12 -0.01 -13.77 -33.61
N ASP A 13 0.57 -12.65 -34.07
CA ASP A 13 1.17 -11.57 -33.25
C ASP A 13 0.04 -10.70 -32.69
N HIS A 14 -0.93 -11.35 -32.05
CA HIS A 14 -2.09 -10.69 -31.45
C HIS A 14 -1.65 -10.02 -30.14
N ARG A 15 -1.39 -8.70 -30.22
CA ARG A 15 -1.15 -7.91 -28.99
C ARG A 15 -2.40 -7.93 -28.12
N PRO A 16 -2.27 -8.22 -26.80
CA PRO A 16 -3.40 -8.21 -25.90
C PRO A 16 -4.15 -6.88 -25.95
N THR A 17 -5.46 -6.95 -25.95
CA THR A 17 -6.36 -5.79 -25.96
C THR A 17 -6.79 -5.37 -24.57
N LEU A 18 -7.45 -4.22 -24.44
CA LEU A 18 -8.04 -3.79 -23.17
C LEU A 18 -9.19 -4.71 -22.73
N GLU A 19 -9.88 -5.37 -23.67
CA GLU A 19 -10.90 -6.37 -23.39
C GLU A 19 -10.30 -7.63 -22.77
N ASP A 20 -9.17 -8.11 -23.30
CA ASP A 20 -8.40 -9.19 -22.70
C ASP A 20 -7.94 -8.84 -21.28
N ALA A 21 -7.55 -7.58 -21.06
CA ALA A 21 -7.18 -7.10 -19.73
C ALA A 21 -8.36 -7.08 -18.75
N ARG A 22 -9.56 -6.71 -19.16
CA ARG A 22 -10.77 -6.79 -18.33
C ARG A 22 -11.13 -8.24 -18.00
N ALA A 23 -11.05 -9.13 -18.98
CA ALA A 23 -11.28 -10.56 -18.76
C ALA A 23 -10.26 -11.16 -17.78
N ALA A 24 -8.98 -10.77 -17.90
CA ALA A 24 -7.93 -11.19 -16.99
C ALA A 24 -8.09 -10.58 -15.58
N LEU A 25 -8.55 -9.31 -15.46
CA LEU A 25 -8.86 -8.67 -14.19
C LEU A 25 -9.91 -9.47 -13.41
N SER A 26 -11.02 -9.83 -14.05
CA SER A 26 -12.06 -10.66 -13.45
C SER A 26 -11.53 -12.05 -13.07
N ARG A 27 -10.77 -12.69 -13.97
CA ARG A 27 -10.24 -14.04 -13.75
C ARG A 27 -9.26 -14.12 -12.59
N HIS A 28 -8.28 -13.22 -12.52
CA HIS A 28 -7.17 -13.29 -11.57
C HIS A 28 -7.44 -12.55 -10.26
N PHE A 29 -8.19 -11.44 -10.31
CA PHE A 29 -8.38 -10.56 -9.15
C PHE A 29 -9.85 -10.49 -8.67
N GLY A 30 -10.82 -10.97 -9.47
CA GLY A 30 -12.24 -10.96 -9.10
C GLY A 30 -12.88 -9.57 -9.16
N TYR A 31 -12.33 -8.65 -9.95
CA TYR A 31 -12.89 -7.32 -10.19
C TYR A 31 -13.39 -7.23 -11.62
N GLU A 32 -14.57 -6.65 -11.80
CA GLU A 32 -15.16 -6.46 -13.12
C GLU A 32 -14.72 -5.17 -13.80
N GLU A 33 -14.36 -4.15 -13.00
CA GLU A 33 -13.97 -2.83 -13.47
C GLU A 33 -12.61 -2.40 -12.94
N PHE A 34 -11.91 -1.61 -13.75
CA PHE A 34 -10.69 -0.95 -13.32
C PHE A 34 -11.00 0.17 -12.34
N ARG A 35 -10.14 0.34 -11.35
CA ARG A 35 -10.15 1.51 -10.49
C ARG A 35 -9.70 2.75 -11.27
N PRO A 36 -10.09 3.98 -10.85
CA PRO A 36 -9.69 5.21 -11.52
C PRO A 36 -8.18 5.26 -11.81
N GLY A 37 -7.83 5.49 -13.07
CA GLY A 37 -6.45 5.61 -13.56
C GLY A 37 -5.75 4.30 -13.91
N GLN A 38 -6.23 3.12 -13.51
CA GLN A 38 -5.62 1.84 -13.87
C GLN A 38 -5.73 1.57 -15.38
N GLU A 39 -6.89 1.81 -15.96
CA GLU A 39 -7.17 1.52 -17.38
C GLU A 39 -6.18 2.20 -18.32
N ALA A 40 -5.94 3.50 -18.16
CA ALA A 40 -5.03 4.26 -19.01
C ALA A 40 -3.58 3.74 -18.95
N ILE A 41 -3.13 3.35 -17.75
CA ILE A 41 -1.76 2.83 -17.54
C ILE A 41 -1.61 1.42 -18.11
N ILE A 42 -2.61 0.56 -17.90
CA ILE A 42 -2.63 -0.79 -18.47
C ILE A 42 -2.66 -0.72 -19.99
N GLN A 43 -3.53 0.12 -20.56
CA GLN A 43 -3.61 0.32 -22.00
C GLN A 43 -2.28 0.81 -22.59
N ALA A 44 -1.61 1.78 -21.92
CA ALA A 44 -0.30 2.24 -22.35
C ALA A 44 0.73 1.10 -22.44
N ALA A 45 0.76 0.23 -21.41
CA ALA A 45 1.64 -0.93 -21.40
C ALA A 45 1.33 -1.91 -22.55
N LEU A 46 0.05 -2.22 -22.78
CA LEU A 46 -0.38 -3.10 -23.88
C LEU A 46 -0.03 -2.53 -25.25
N MET A 47 -0.03 -1.21 -25.40
CA MET A 47 0.37 -0.51 -26.62
C MET A 47 1.89 -0.36 -26.77
N GLY A 48 2.69 -0.79 -25.77
CA GLY A 48 4.15 -0.64 -25.79
C GLY A 48 4.63 0.78 -25.49
N CYS A 49 3.82 1.61 -24.84
CA CYS A 49 4.14 2.98 -24.48
C CYS A 49 4.66 3.07 -23.04
N ASP A 50 5.61 3.97 -22.79
CA ASP A 50 6.00 4.31 -21.43
C ASP A 50 4.83 4.95 -20.68
N SER A 51 4.78 4.74 -19.38
CA SER A 51 3.70 5.29 -18.54
C SER A 51 4.22 5.70 -17.16
N PHE A 52 3.55 6.69 -16.58
CA PHE A 52 3.87 7.14 -15.23
C PHE A 52 2.57 7.38 -14.44
N ALA A 53 2.38 6.61 -13.39
CA ALA A 53 1.21 6.72 -12.52
C ALA A 53 1.58 7.23 -11.13
N VAL A 54 0.85 8.27 -10.69
CA VAL A 54 0.83 8.71 -9.29
C VAL A 54 -0.54 8.36 -8.73
N MET A 55 -0.58 7.35 -7.91
CA MET A 55 -1.82 6.75 -7.39
C MET A 55 -1.68 6.50 -5.88
N PRO A 56 -2.64 6.89 -5.03
CA PRO A 56 -2.50 6.74 -3.57
C PRO A 56 -2.31 5.28 -3.15
N THR A 57 -1.82 5.07 -1.93
CA THR A 57 -1.77 3.73 -1.33
C THR A 57 -3.17 3.12 -1.27
N GLY A 58 -3.27 1.82 -1.58
CA GLY A 58 -4.56 1.12 -1.63
C GLY A 58 -5.35 1.29 -2.94
N SER A 59 -4.87 2.09 -3.90
CA SER A 59 -5.53 2.24 -5.22
C SER A 59 -5.33 1.05 -6.17
N GLY A 60 -4.53 0.06 -5.79
CA GLY A 60 -4.26 -1.11 -6.63
C GLY A 60 -3.17 -0.87 -7.69
N LYS A 61 -2.13 -0.08 -7.38
CA LYS A 61 -0.97 0.16 -8.27
C LYS A 61 -0.36 -1.11 -8.84
N SER A 62 -0.22 -2.16 -8.01
CA SER A 62 0.39 -3.43 -8.41
C SER A 62 -0.35 -4.11 -9.55
N VAL A 63 -1.68 -3.98 -9.62
CA VAL A 63 -2.50 -4.53 -10.71
C VAL A 63 -2.10 -3.94 -12.05
N CYS A 64 -1.64 -2.67 -12.10
CA CYS A 64 -1.25 -2.00 -13.33
C CYS A 64 -0.10 -2.72 -14.08
N TYR A 65 0.81 -3.39 -13.36
CA TYR A 65 1.88 -4.18 -13.99
C TYR A 65 1.67 -5.69 -13.89
N GLN A 66 0.96 -6.18 -12.88
CA GLN A 66 0.67 -7.61 -12.72
C GLN A 66 -0.28 -8.13 -13.80
N LEU A 67 -1.25 -7.32 -14.18
CA LEU A 67 -2.22 -7.69 -15.19
C LEU A 67 -1.60 -7.77 -16.60
N PRO A 68 -0.86 -6.75 -17.09
CA PRO A 68 -0.09 -6.89 -18.33
C PRO A 68 0.89 -8.07 -18.32
N ALA A 69 1.57 -8.32 -17.17
CA ALA A 69 2.47 -9.45 -17.03
C ALA A 69 1.80 -10.80 -17.30
N ALA A 70 0.54 -10.97 -16.87
CA ALA A 70 -0.24 -12.19 -17.12
C ALA A 70 -0.69 -12.35 -18.58
N LEU A 71 -0.65 -11.26 -19.37
CA LEU A 71 -1.09 -11.24 -20.77
C LEU A 71 0.06 -11.28 -21.77
N PHE A 72 1.25 -10.82 -21.35
CA PHE A 72 2.41 -10.80 -22.22
C PHE A 72 3.03 -12.18 -22.41
N GLY A 73 3.54 -12.46 -23.62
CA GLY A 73 4.31 -13.67 -23.90
C GLY A 73 5.77 -13.61 -23.43
N GLY A 74 6.16 -12.57 -22.70
CA GLY A 74 7.51 -12.35 -22.18
C GLY A 74 7.53 -12.02 -20.70
N LEU A 75 8.73 -11.79 -20.15
CA LEU A 75 8.94 -11.54 -18.72
C LEU A 75 8.71 -10.06 -18.39
N THR A 76 7.91 -9.76 -17.38
CA THR A 76 7.84 -8.43 -16.76
C THR A 76 8.85 -8.37 -15.60
N ILE A 77 9.75 -7.38 -15.65
CA ILE A 77 10.67 -7.06 -14.56
C ILE A 77 10.06 -5.95 -13.70
N VAL A 78 9.94 -6.17 -12.39
CA VAL A 78 9.47 -5.16 -11.44
C VAL A 78 10.63 -4.76 -10.52
N VAL A 79 11.14 -3.56 -10.69
CA VAL A 79 12.16 -3.01 -9.79
C VAL A 79 11.44 -2.46 -8.55
N SER A 80 11.73 -3.04 -7.38
CA SER A 80 11.13 -2.65 -6.11
C SER A 80 12.19 -2.50 -5.01
N PRO A 81 12.04 -1.51 -4.12
CA PRO A 81 13.04 -1.27 -3.05
C PRO A 81 12.89 -2.23 -1.87
N LEU A 82 11.87 -3.10 -1.88
CA LEU A 82 11.37 -3.80 -0.70
C LEU A 82 11.56 -5.30 -0.80
N ILE A 83 12.71 -5.76 -0.34
CA ILE A 83 13.07 -7.17 -0.33
C ILE A 83 12.05 -8.01 0.47
N SER A 84 11.62 -7.53 1.64
CA SER A 84 10.65 -8.22 2.48
C SER A 84 9.28 -8.39 1.82
N LEU A 85 8.89 -7.45 0.96
CA LEU A 85 7.61 -7.48 0.28
C LEU A 85 7.57 -8.41 -0.93
N MET A 86 8.72 -8.62 -1.57
CA MET A 86 8.77 -9.42 -2.81
C MET A 86 8.23 -10.83 -2.62
N ALA A 87 8.53 -11.47 -1.48
CA ALA A 87 8.05 -12.82 -1.19
C ALA A 87 6.52 -12.86 -1.02
N ASP A 88 5.94 -11.86 -0.35
CA ASP A 88 4.49 -11.74 -0.14
C ASP A 88 3.77 -11.42 -1.45
N GLN A 89 4.34 -10.54 -2.28
CA GLN A 89 3.82 -10.26 -3.63
C GLN A 89 3.82 -11.51 -4.51
N VAL A 90 4.90 -12.28 -4.52
CA VAL A 90 4.99 -13.54 -5.26
C VAL A 90 3.98 -14.57 -4.76
N ARG A 91 3.75 -14.64 -3.44
CA ARG A 91 2.71 -15.51 -2.86
C ARG A 91 1.31 -15.09 -3.33
N ALA A 92 0.99 -13.80 -3.27
CA ALA A 92 -0.29 -13.27 -3.74
C ALA A 92 -0.51 -13.52 -5.24
N LEU A 93 0.54 -13.36 -6.07
CA LEU A 93 0.50 -13.70 -7.49
C LEU A 93 0.17 -15.17 -7.72
N LYS A 94 0.80 -16.07 -6.96
CA LYS A 94 0.54 -17.52 -7.07
C LYS A 94 -0.92 -17.85 -6.73
N GLU A 95 -1.50 -17.21 -5.71
CA GLU A 95 -2.92 -17.35 -5.37
C GLU A 95 -3.84 -16.80 -6.47
N ALA A 96 -3.39 -15.76 -7.18
CA ALA A 96 -4.08 -15.22 -8.35
C ALA A 96 -3.86 -16.03 -9.64
N GLY A 97 -3.03 -17.10 -9.60
CA GLY A 97 -2.72 -17.94 -10.77
C GLY A 97 -1.72 -17.30 -11.74
N ILE A 98 -0.90 -16.34 -11.28
CA ILE A 98 0.17 -15.67 -12.05
C ILE A 98 1.52 -16.21 -11.58
N ARG A 99 2.41 -16.57 -12.52
CA ARG A 99 3.69 -17.20 -12.23
C ARG A 99 4.74 -16.16 -11.87
N GLY A 100 4.92 -15.89 -10.58
CA GLY A 100 5.85 -14.89 -10.05
C GLY A 100 7.15 -15.49 -9.50
N SER A 101 8.21 -14.69 -9.53
CA SER A 101 9.49 -14.95 -8.86
C SER A 101 10.10 -13.66 -8.35
N PHE A 102 11.20 -13.77 -7.59
CA PHE A 102 12.00 -12.60 -7.19
C PHE A 102 13.50 -12.88 -7.28
N TYR A 103 14.29 -11.79 -7.45
CA TYR A 103 15.74 -11.85 -7.50
C TYR A 103 16.34 -10.73 -6.61
N ASN A 104 16.77 -11.11 -5.40
CA ASN A 104 17.27 -10.19 -4.40
C ASN A 104 18.39 -10.81 -3.54
N SER A 105 18.83 -10.13 -2.48
CA SER A 105 19.93 -10.57 -1.61
C SER A 105 19.57 -11.76 -0.71
N THR A 106 18.28 -12.00 -0.43
CA THR A 106 17.84 -13.12 0.43
C THR A 106 17.94 -14.48 -0.27
N LEU A 107 17.99 -14.49 -1.61
CA LEU A 107 18.21 -15.72 -2.36
C LEU A 107 19.61 -16.27 -2.10
N LYS A 108 19.67 -17.52 -1.63
CA LYS A 108 20.94 -18.22 -1.44
C LYS A 108 21.73 -18.26 -2.76
N PRO A 109 23.05 -18.05 -2.75
CA PRO A 109 23.86 -18.02 -3.98
C PRO A 109 23.65 -19.22 -4.90
N ARG A 110 23.44 -20.41 -4.34
CA ARG A 110 23.19 -21.66 -5.10
C ARG A 110 21.85 -21.69 -5.84
N VAL A 111 20.87 -20.87 -5.43
CA VAL A 111 19.51 -20.84 -6.01
C VAL A 111 19.41 -19.80 -7.14
N ARG A 112 20.23 -18.76 -7.09
CA ARG A 112 20.19 -17.64 -8.06
C ARG A 112 20.31 -18.09 -9.52
N PRO A 113 21.28 -18.93 -9.92
CA PRO A 113 21.39 -19.38 -11.31
C PRO A 113 20.17 -20.16 -11.79
N GLU A 114 19.57 -20.96 -10.91
CA GLU A 114 18.37 -21.73 -11.25
C GLU A 114 17.15 -20.84 -11.48
N VAL A 115 16.98 -19.76 -10.68
CA VAL A 115 15.91 -18.80 -10.89
C VAL A 115 16.06 -18.12 -12.26
N LEU A 116 17.27 -17.68 -12.62
CA LEU A 116 17.53 -17.06 -13.93
C LEU A 116 17.33 -18.04 -15.09
N ARG A 117 17.79 -19.28 -14.94
CA ARG A 117 17.58 -20.35 -15.95
C ARG A 117 16.09 -20.62 -16.19
N ARG A 118 15.28 -20.70 -15.12
CA ARG A 118 13.82 -20.86 -15.23
C ARG A 118 13.16 -19.66 -15.90
N ALA A 119 13.64 -18.46 -15.60
CA ALA A 119 13.12 -17.25 -16.23
C ALA A 119 13.39 -17.23 -17.74
N LEU A 120 14.60 -17.63 -18.18
CA LEU A 120 14.92 -17.81 -19.61
C LEU A 120 14.04 -18.87 -20.29
N ALA A 121 13.67 -19.92 -19.56
CA ALA A 121 12.78 -20.97 -20.04
C ALA A 121 11.28 -20.60 -20.02
N GLY A 122 10.92 -19.34 -19.67
CA GLY A 122 9.55 -18.85 -19.67
C GLY A 122 8.66 -19.39 -18.54
N TRP A 123 9.27 -19.78 -17.40
CA TRP A 123 8.52 -20.30 -16.25
C TRP A 123 7.82 -19.21 -15.44
N TYR A 124 8.20 -17.95 -15.62
CA TYR A 124 7.67 -16.81 -14.88
C TYR A 124 7.11 -15.75 -15.83
N ASP A 125 5.99 -15.18 -15.46
CA ASP A 125 5.37 -14.05 -16.13
C ASP A 125 5.92 -12.73 -15.60
N ILE A 126 6.32 -12.73 -14.29
CA ILE A 126 6.78 -11.55 -13.58
C ILE A 126 7.92 -11.89 -12.61
N MET A 127 8.92 -11.01 -12.53
CA MET A 127 10.04 -11.13 -11.61
C MET A 127 10.28 -9.81 -10.87
N TYR A 128 10.18 -9.82 -9.54
CA TYR A 128 10.60 -8.71 -8.70
C TYR A 128 12.11 -8.71 -8.51
N VAL A 129 12.73 -7.55 -8.71
CA VAL A 129 14.19 -7.38 -8.67
C VAL A 129 14.57 -6.24 -7.74
N ALA A 130 15.49 -6.48 -6.82
CA ALA A 130 16.06 -5.42 -6.02
C ALA A 130 16.97 -4.52 -6.88
N PRO A 131 16.91 -3.19 -6.75
CA PRO A 131 17.61 -2.27 -7.65
C PRO A 131 19.13 -2.49 -7.69
N GLU A 132 19.74 -2.96 -6.59
CA GLU A 132 21.16 -3.30 -6.50
C GLU A 132 21.55 -4.49 -7.40
N ARG A 133 20.59 -5.29 -7.85
CA ARG A 133 20.81 -6.43 -8.73
C ARG A 133 20.89 -6.05 -10.21
N LEU A 134 20.45 -4.88 -10.59
CA LEU A 134 20.50 -4.42 -11.98
C LEU A 134 21.93 -4.23 -12.48
N THR A 135 22.88 -4.04 -11.58
CA THR A 135 24.32 -3.93 -11.90
C THR A 135 25.10 -5.25 -11.72
N ASP A 136 24.43 -6.34 -11.29
CA ASP A 136 25.02 -7.66 -11.15
C ASP A 136 25.30 -8.23 -12.55
N PRO A 137 26.58 -8.57 -12.91
CA PRO A 137 26.93 -9.06 -14.25
C PRO A 137 26.11 -10.27 -14.68
N SER A 138 25.84 -11.22 -13.76
CA SER A 138 25.06 -12.42 -14.08
C SER A 138 23.60 -12.08 -14.38
N PHE A 139 23.05 -11.04 -13.76
CA PHE A 139 21.70 -10.56 -14.05
C PHE A 139 21.65 -9.80 -15.40
N GLN A 140 22.68 -9.03 -15.71
CA GLN A 140 22.76 -8.33 -17.00
C GLN A 140 22.93 -9.31 -18.17
N GLU A 141 23.74 -10.36 -18.00
CA GLU A 141 23.90 -11.44 -18.99
C GLU A 141 22.58 -12.19 -19.22
N PHE A 142 21.85 -12.49 -18.16
CA PHE A 142 20.49 -13.03 -18.23
C PHE A 142 19.55 -12.09 -18.97
N ALA A 143 19.52 -10.80 -18.62
CA ALA A 143 18.62 -9.82 -19.20
C ALA A 143 18.87 -9.59 -20.68
N ALA A 144 20.13 -9.72 -21.15
CA ALA A 144 20.48 -9.65 -22.56
C ALA A 144 19.91 -10.80 -23.40
N GLN A 145 19.54 -11.91 -22.77
CA GLN A 145 18.99 -13.10 -23.44
C GLN A 145 17.48 -13.26 -23.22
N ALA A 146 16.94 -12.63 -22.19
CA ALA A 146 15.54 -12.78 -21.82
C ALA A 146 14.62 -11.93 -22.71
N ASN A 147 13.43 -12.48 -23.05
CA ASN A 147 12.37 -11.71 -23.68
C ASN A 147 11.66 -10.86 -22.62
N ILE A 148 12.13 -9.62 -22.38
CA ILE A 148 11.55 -8.69 -21.41
C ILE A 148 10.50 -7.83 -22.09
N SER A 149 9.24 -8.00 -21.69
CA SER A 149 8.08 -7.31 -22.28
C SER A 149 7.72 -5.99 -21.58
N LEU A 150 8.10 -5.82 -20.33
CA LEU A 150 7.80 -4.63 -19.53
C LEU A 150 8.84 -4.46 -18.41
N VAL A 151 9.26 -3.23 -18.14
CA VAL A 151 9.98 -2.87 -16.90
C VAL A 151 9.10 -1.95 -16.08
N ALA A 152 8.61 -2.44 -14.94
CA ALA A 152 7.87 -1.65 -13.98
C ALA A 152 8.82 -1.16 -12.88
N VAL A 153 8.71 0.12 -12.52
CA VAL A 153 9.48 0.76 -11.44
C VAL A 153 8.51 1.10 -10.32
N ASP A 154 8.47 0.25 -9.31
CA ASP A 154 7.65 0.49 -8.12
C ASP A 154 8.36 1.46 -7.18
N GLU A 155 7.58 2.26 -6.44
CA GLU A 155 8.07 3.37 -5.61
C GLU A 155 9.08 4.28 -6.37
N ALA A 156 8.71 4.66 -7.60
CA ALA A 156 9.58 5.42 -8.52
C ALA A 156 10.14 6.72 -7.92
N HIS A 157 9.50 7.28 -6.86
CA HIS A 157 10.02 8.44 -6.15
C HIS A 157 11.41 8.21 -5.53
N CYS A 158 11.81 6.94 -5.34
CA CYS A 158 13.13 6.58 -4.83
C CYS A 158 14.29 6.97 -5.77
N VAL A 159 14.03 7.25 -7.04
CA VAL A 159 15.08 7.69 -7.99
C VAL A 159 15.46 9.16 -7.78
N SER A 160 14.54 9.97 -7.22
CA SER A 160 14.69 11.42 -7.08
C SER A 160 15.34 11.81 -5.75
N GLN A 161 16.36 12.65 -5.79
CA GLN A 161 16.97 13.25 -4.59
C GLN A 161 16.01 14.19 -3.82
N TRP A 162 14.96 14.65 -4.48
CA TRP A 162 13.92 15.50 -3.91
C TRP A 162 12.76 14.68 -3.33
N GLY A 163 12.79 13.35 -3.53
CA GLY A 163 11.84 12.42 -2.93
C GLY A 163 12.15 12.15 -1.46
N GLN A 164 11.16 11.67 -0.75
CA GLN A 164 11.27 11.38 0.68
C GLN A 164 12.22 10.22 1.01
N ASP A 165 12.33 9.21 0.12
CA ASP A 165 13.15 8.00 0.28
C ASP A 165 14.08 7.81 -0.91
N PHE A 166 15.04 8.73 -1.07
CA PHE A 166 16.03 8.64 -2.14
C PHE A 166 16.93 7.41 -1.95
N ARG A 167 17.06 6.61 -3.01
CA ARG A 167 17.92 5.42 -3.06
C ARG A 167 18.87 5.47 -4.24
N PRO A 168 20.18 5.62 -4.03
CA PRO A 168 21.17 5.73 -5.10
C PRO A 168 21.10 4.59 -6.12
N ALA A 169 20.79 3.35 -5.70
CA ALA A 169 20.67 2.19 -6.56
C ALA A 169 19.60 2.33 -7.66
N TYR A 170 18.56 3.16 -7.45
CA TYR A 170 17.55 3.44 -8.48
C TYR A 170 18.10 4.16 -9.71
N ARG A 171 19.22 4.87 -9.59
CA ARG A 171 19.89 5.51 -10.73
C ARG A 171 20.38 4.53 -11.78
N ALA A 172 20.56 3.26 -11.42
CA ALA A 172 20.97 2.21 -12.36
C ALA A 172 19.85 1.78 -13.32
N ILE A 173 18.58 2.12 -13.05
CA ILE A 173 17.42 1.61 -13.81
C ILE A 173 17.48 2.05 -15.28
N ALA A 174 17.67 3.33 -15.56
CA ALA A 174 17.75 3.84 -16.94
C ALA A 174 18.89 3.18 -17.71
N GLY A 175 20.09 3.10 -17.10
CA GLY A 175 21.23 2.40 -17.68
C GLY A 175 20.93 0.92 -17.97
N PHE A 176 20.28 0.22 -17.05
CA PHE A 176 19.85 -1.17 -17.26
C PHE A 176 18.87 -1.30 -18.43
N VAL A 177 17.85 -0.46 -18.50
CA VAL A 177 16.86 -0.48 -19.61
C VAL A 177 17.54 -0.24 -20.96
N ASN A 178 18.54 0.64 -21.00
CA ASN A 178 19.28 0.95 -22.23
C ASN A 178 20.28 -0.16 -22.66
N LEU A 179 20.65 -1.07 -21.76
CA LEU A 179 21.47 -2.24 -22.07
C LEU A 179 20.67 -3.39 -22.71
N LEU A 180 19.35 -3.36 -22.64
CA LEU A 180 18.51 -4.43 -23.19
C LEU A 180 18.53 -4.41 -24.72
N PRO A 181 18.60 -5.58 -25.39
CA PRO A 181 18.64 -5.68 -26.86
C PRO A 181 17.44 -5.01 -27.55
N VAL A 182 16.28 -5.12 -26.95
CA VAL A 182 15.06 -4.42 -27.33
C VAL A 182 14.55 -3.69 -26.10
N ARG A 183 14.44 -2.36 -26.18
CA ARG A 183 13.93 -1.55 -25.07
C ARG A 183 12.44 -1.83 -24.86
N PRO A 184 12.04 -2.42 -23.73
CA PRO A 184 10.63 -2.58 -23.39
C PRO A 184 10.01 -1.23 -22.96
N PRO A 185 8.68 -1.10 -22.94
CA PRO A 185 8.03 0.01 -22.27
C PRO A 185 8.42 0.06 -20.79
N VAL A 186 8.51 1.27 -20.23
CA VAL A 186 8.82 1.51 -18.83
C VAL A 186 7.59 2.08 -18.14
N MET A 187 7.16 1.43 -17.04
CA MET A 187 6.03 1.87 -16.23
C MET A 187 6.55 2.35 -14.86
N ALA A 188 6.51 3.64 -14.61
CA ALA A 188 6.86 4.21 -13.31
C ALA A 188 5.60 4.36 -12.43
N LEU A 189 5.65 3.88 -11.18
CA LEU A 189 4.52 3.96 -10.25
C LEU A 189 5.00 4.48 -8.89
N THR A 190 4.21 5.38 -8.31
CA THR A 190 4.43 5.85 -6.94
C THR A 190 3.13 6.25 -6.27
N ALA A 191 3.12 6.27 -4.93
CA ALA A 191 1.98 6.78 -4.17
C ALA A 191 2.06 8.31 -3.98
N THR A 192 3.26 8.86 -3.94
CA THR A 192 3.52 10.24 -3.54
C THR A 192 4.55 10.86 -4.49
N ALA A 193 4.16 11.89 -5.20
CA ALA A 193 5.08 12.69 -5.99
C ALA A 193 4.52 14.09 -6.23
N THR A 194 5.22 15.11 -5.74
CA THR A 194 4.93 16.51 -6.10
C THR A 194 5.26 16.77 -7.57
N ALA A 195 4.82 17.88 -8.14
CA ALA A 195 5.08 18.22 -9.55
C ALA A 195 6.58 18.19 -9.89
N ARG A 196 7.41 18.69 -8.98
CA ARG A 196 8.88 18.67 -9.13
C ARG A 196 9.43 17.24 -9.17
N VAL A 197 9.01 16.40 -8.25
CA VAL A 197 9.43 14.99 -8.18
C VAL A 197 8.99 14.23 -9.42
N ARG A 198 7.79 14.50 -9.94
CA ARG A 198 7.30 13.88 -11.20
C ARG A 198 8.18 14.19 -12.40
N THR A 199 8.59 15.46 -12.55
CA THR A 199 9.51 15.87 -13.61
C THR A 199 10.86 15.17 -13.50
N ASP A 200 11.40 15.13 -12.28
CA ASP A 200 12.68 14.50 -11.97
C ASP A 200 12.66 12.98 -12.27
N ILE A 201 11.61 12.28 -11.83
CA ILE A 201 11.41 10.84 -12.14
C ILE A 201 11.41 10.60 -13.65
N SER A 202 10.63 11.39 -14.40
CA SER A 202 10.53 11.21 -15.85
C SER A 202 11.88 11.40 -16.56
N GLN A 203 12.69 12.35 -16.10
CA GLN A 203 14.02 12.61 -16.64
C GLN A 203 15.02 11.51 -16.25
N LEU A 204 15.08 11.13 -14.97
CA LEU A 204 16.04 10.16 -14.44
C LEU A 204 15.78 8.72 -14.90
N LEU A 205 14.53 8.36 -15.18
CA LEU A 205 14.16 7.08 -15.78
C LEU A 205 14.14 7.11 -17.30
N GLU A 206 14.46 8.25 -17.93
CA GLU A 206 14.47 8.44 -19.39
C GLU A 206 13.17 7.99 -20.06
N LEU A 207 12.02 8.35 -19.46
CA LEU A 207 10.72 7.96 -19.98
C LEU A 207 10.44 8.68 -21.31
N ARG A 208 9.99 7.91 -22.31
CA ARG A 208 9.74 8.38 -23.69
C ARG A 208 8.26 8.74 -23.87
N SER A 209 7.93 10.03 -23.88
CA SER A 209 6.56 10.53 -24.04
C SER A 209 5.54 9.73 -23.21
N PRO A 210 5.73 9.59 -21.87
CA PRO A 210 4.94 8.68 -21.08
C PRO A 210 3.48 9.10 -21.01
N VAL A 211 2.57 8.13 -20.98
CA VAL A 211 1.18 8.36 -20.58
C VAL A 211 1.17 8.69 -19.07
N MET A 212 0.81 9.94 -18.74
CA MET A 212 0.80 10.43 -17.36
C MET A 212 -0.57 10.26 -16.74
N GLN A 213 -0.63 9.61 -15.57
CA GLN A 213 -1.87 9.45 -14.82
C GLN A 213 -1.67 9.86 -13.35
N VAL A 214 -2.42 10.87 -12.92
CA VAL A 214 -2.48 11.28 -11.51
C VAL A 214 -3.92 11.16 -11.06
N THR A 215 -4.22 10.17 -10.21
CA THR A 215 -5.62 9.86 -9.81
C THR A 215 -6.13 10.67 -8.63
N GLY A 216 -5.32 11.56 -8.11
CA GLY A 216 -5.64 12.33 -6.90
C GLY A 216 -5.11 11.69 -5.62
N PHE A 217 -5.15 12.49 -4.56
CA PHE A 217 -4.61 12.11 -3.24
C PHE A 217 -5.71 12.08 -2.18
N ASP A 218 -6.96 12.33 -2.54
CA ASP A 218 -8.04 12.31 -1.58
C ASP A 218 -8.41 10.89 -1.16
N ARG A 219 -8.44 10.67 0.14
CA ARG A 219 -8.89 9.45 0.81
C ARG A 219 -10.01 9.84 1.77
N PRO A 220 -11.25 9.98 1.28
CA PRO A 220 -12.37 10.52 2.07
C PRO A 220 -12.70 9.68 3.31
N ASN A 221 -12.38 8.40 3.30
CA ASN A 221 -12.56 7.49 4.42
C ASN A 221 -11.53 7.66 5.55
N LEU A 222 -10.43 8.39 5.33
CA LEU A 222 -9.44 8.66 6.37
C LEU A 222 -9.79 9.95 7.12
N ARG A 223 -9.76 9.90 8.44
CA ARG A 223 -9.88 11.06 9.31
C ARG A 223 -8.51 11.48 9.81
N PHE A 224 -8.10 12.71 9.52
CA PHE A 224 -6.80 13.24 9.93
C PHE A 224 -6.92 14.05 11.21
N VAL A 225 -6.13 13.68 12.23
CA VAL A 225 -6.15 14.32 13.54
C VAL A 225 -4.73 14.68 13.95
N VAL A 226 -4.51 15.93 14.34
CA VAL A 226 -3.23 16.42 14.86
C VAL A 226 -3.42 16.94 16.28
N LEU A 227 -2.68 16.37 17.24
CA LEU A 227 -2.75 16.71 18.65
C LEU A 227 -1.34 17.05 19.17
N GLU A 228 -1.17 18.21 19.79
CA GLU A 228 0.06 18.55 20.51
C GLU A 228 0.02 17.95 21.91
N LEU A 229 0.87 16.93 22.16
CA LEU A 229 0.94 16.16 23.39
C LEU A 229 2.39 15.94 23.82
N ARG A 230 2.67 16.14 25.11
CA ARG A 230 3.98 15.82 25.67
C ARG A 230 4.23 14.30 25.60
N PRO A 231 5.49 13.84 25.50
CA PRO A 231 5.81 12.43 25.31
C PRO A 231 5.16 11.48 26.34
N LYS A 232 5.04 11.88 27.62
CA LYS A 232 4.37 11.07 28.67
C LYS A 232 2.84 11.00 28.52
N GLU A 233 2.25 11.99 27.88
CA GLU A 233 0.79 12.03 27.65
C GLU A 233 0.37 11.14 26.48
N ARG A 234 1.26 10.94 25.49
CA ARG A 234 0.96 10.14 24.29
C ARG A 234 0.62 8.69 24.62
N GLU A 235 1.39 8.07 25.51
CA GLU A 235 1.13 6.67 25.91
C GLU A 235 -0.20 6.55 26.66
N ARG A 236 -0.49 7.50 27.55
CA ARG A 236 -1.78 7.54 28.27
C ARG A 236 -2.94 7.77 27.30
N TRP A 237 -2.78 8.68 26.34
CA TRP A 237 -3.76 8.95 25.31
C TRP A 237 -4.02 7.71 24.44
N LEU A 238 -2.94 7.05 23.99
CA LEU A 238 -3.02 5.82 23.16
C LEU A 238 -3.77 4.71 23.90
N THR A 239 -3.48 4.52 25.18
CA THR A 239 -4.20 3.56 26.02
C THR A 239 -5.69 3.89 26.12
N GLY A 240 -6.02 5.16 26.35
CA GLY A 240 -7.42 5.62 26.39
C GLY A 240 -8.15 5.39 25.07
N TYR A 241 -7.47 5.67 23.95
CA TYR A 241 -8.00 5.40 22.61
C TYR A 241 -8.30 3.90 22.41
N LEU A 242 -7.33 3.02 22.66
CA LEU A 242 -7.49 1.57 22.46
C LEU A 242 -8.58 0.94 23.34
N ARG A 243 -8.80 1.44 24.55
CA ARG A 243 -9.91 1.00 25.40
C ARG A 243 -11.28 1.28 24.82
N THR A 244 -11.41 2.33 24.02
CA THR A 244 -12.67 2.70 23.37
C THR A 244 -12.84 2.05 21.97
N HIS A 245 -11.80 1.39 21.47
CA HIS A 245 -11.79 0.70 20.18
C HIS A 245 -11.28 -0.74 20.33
N PRO A 246 -11.93 -1.56 21.16
CA PRO A 246 -11.53 -2.95 21.35
C PRO A 246 -11.71 -3.72 20.03
N GLY A 247 -10.70 -4.50 19.67
CA GLY A 247 -10.75 -5.33 18.45
C GLY A 247 -10.31 -4.64 17.16
N ASP A 248 -10.10 -3.32 17.17
CA ASP A 248 -9.60 -2.60 15.99
C ASP A 248 -8.11 -2.93 15.74
N ALA A 249 -7.78 -3.29 14.51
CA ALA A 249 -6.40 -3.46 14.09
C ALA A 249 -5.78 -2.10 13.74
N GLY A 250 -4.55 -1.85 14.22
CA GLY A 250 -3.89 -0.58 13.97
C GLY A 250 -2.37 -0.61 14.00
N ILE A 251 -1.76 0.48 13.53
CA ILE A 251 -0.32 0.66 13.48
C ILE A 251 0.05 1.90 14.30
N VAL A 252 1.06 1.76 15.15
CA VAL A 252 1.63 2.86 15.94
C VAL A 252 3.06 3.10 15.50
N TYR A 253 3.34 4.23 14.88
CA TYR A 253 4.69 4.62 14.50
C TYR A 253 5.39 5.36 15.64
N ALA A 254 6.64 5.00 15.91
CA ALA A 254 7.48 5.67 16.89
C ALA A 254 8.89 5.93 16.33
N PRO A 255 9.53 7.05 16.73
CA PRO A 255 10.73 7.54 16.05
C PRO A 255 11.99 6.70 16.29
N THR A 256 12.02 5.87 17.34
CA THR A 256 13.21 5.07 17.68
C THR A 256 12.86 3.64 18.06
N ARG A 257 13.81 2.70 17.83
CA ARG A 257 13.69 1.29 18.21
C ARG A 257 13.32 1.12 19.68
N LYS A 258 14.03 1.82 20.58
CA LYS A 258 13.77 1.80 22.02
C LYS A 258 12.33 2.24 22.35
N LYS A 259 11.81 3.26 21.67
CA LYS A 259 10.45 3.75 21.92
C LYS A 259 9.39 2.75 21.40
N VAL A 260 9.66 2.09 20.28
CA VAL A 260 8.82 1.00 19.76
C VAL A 260 8.69 -0.12 20.79
N GLU A 261 9.83 -0.61 21.32
CA GLU A 261 9.84 -1.67 22.33
C GLU A 261 9.09 -1.25 23.63
N GLN A 262 9.32 -0.01 24.10
CA GLN A 262 8.65 0.53 25.29
C GLN A 262 7.13 0.60 25.12
N ILE A 263 6.64 1.15 23.99
CA ILE A 263 5.22 1.27 23.73
C ILE A 263 4.59 -0.13 23.59
N ALA A 264 5.22 -1.04 22.84
CA ALA A 264 4.70 -2.40 22.66
C ALA A 264 4.60 -3.16 23.99
N ALA A 265 5.65 -3.09 24.83
CA ALA A 265 5.64 -3.70 26.16
C ALA A 265 4.53 -3.11 27.06
N SER A 266 4.41 -1.78 27.12
CA SER A 266 3.37 -1.10 27.90
C SER A 266 1.96 -1.47 27.45
N LEU A 267 1.72 -1.65 26.15
CA LEU A 267 0.43 -2.09 25.63
C LEU A 267 0.14 -3.55 26.00
N CYS A 268 1.14 -4.45 25.90
CA CYS A 268 1.00 -5.84 26.31
C CYS A 268 0.69 -5.98 27.82
N GLU A 269 1.34 -5.18 28.69
CA GLU A 269 1.05 -5.13 30.13
C GLU A 269 -0.40 -4.73 30.42
N GLN A 270 -1.02 -4.00 29.52
CA GLN A 270 -2.42 -3.56 29.61
C GLN A 270 -3.41 -4.53 28.91
N GLY A 271 -2.93 -5.70 28.47
CA GLY A 271 -3.75 -6.73 27.83
C GLY A 271 -4.03 -6.50 26.33
N VAL A 272 -3.38 -5.51 25.69
CA VAL A 272 -3.51 -5.30 24.25
C VAL A 272 -2.58 -6.27 23.51
N LEU A 273 -3.11 -6.96 22.51
CA LEU A 273 -2.33 -7.85 21.63
C LEU A 273 -1.42 -7.02 20.71
N ALA A 274 -0.27 -6.57 21.23
CA ALA A 274 0.68 -5.73 20.50
C ALA A 274 1.96 -6.50 20.15
N ARG A 275 2.63 -6.09 19.06
CA ARG A 275 3.96 -6.55 18.65
C ARG A 275 4.82 -5.37 18.25
N ALA A 276 6.12 -5.45 18.58
CA ALA A 276 7.14 -4.51 18.12
C ALA A 276 7.66 -4.92 16.73
N TYR A 277 8.02 -3.93 15.91
CA TYR A 277 8.67 -4.15 14.61
C TYR A 277 9.67 -3.03 14.29
N HIS A 278 10.94 -3.38 14.10
CA HIS A 278 12.00 -2.44 13.70
C HIS A 278 13.21 -3.16 13.09
N ALA A 279 14.04 -2.43 12.38
CA ALA A 279 15.21 -2.97 11.67
C ALA A 279 16.28 -3.62 12.57
N GLY A 280 16.28 -3.36 13.89
CA GLY A 280 17.20 -3.98 14.85
C GLY A 280 16.79 -5.39 15.28
N MET A 281 15.61 -5.89 14.89
CA MET A 281 15.16 -7.26 15.16
C MET A 281 15.77 -8.24 14.17
N SER A 282 15.87 -9.52 14.56
CA SER A 282 16.23 -10.58 13.62
C SER A 282 15.15 -10.76 12.54
N ASP A 283 15.54 -11.28 11.38
CA ASP A 283 14.60 -11.55 10.29
C ASP A 283 13.44 -12.43 10.74
N ALA A 284 13.72 -13.50 11.51
CA ALA A 284 12.71 -14.40 12.04
C ALA A 284 11.71 -13.69 12.97
N ALA A 285 12.18 -12.78 13.84
CA ALA A 285 11.31 -12.02 14.73
C ALA A 285 10.46 -10.99 13.97
N ARG A 286 11.01 -10.38 12.91
CA ARG A 286 10.25 -9.48 12.03
C ARG A 286 9.16 -10.24 11.27
N ASP A 287 9.49 -11.39 10.72
CA ASP A 287 8.54 -12.26 10.00
C ASP A 287 7.42 -12.75 10.93
N GLU A 288 7.75 -13.07 12.20
CA GLU A 288 6.76 -13.48 13.20
C GLU A 288 5.81 -12.33 13.54
N ALA A 289 6.34 -11.13 13.82
CA ALA A 289 5.52 -9.97 14.15
C ALA A 289 4.61 -9.57 12.97
N GLN A 290 5.13 -9.62 11.75
CA GLN A 290 4.36 -9.34 10.55
C GLN A 290 3.25 -10.37 10.33
N ARG A 291 3.54 -11.66 10.49
CA ARG A 291 2.54 -12.74 10.39
C ARG A 291 1.48 -12.61 11.47
N ALA A 292 1.87 -12.39 12.73
CA ALA A 292 0.93 -12.19 13.82
C ALA A 292 -0.03 -11.02 13.55
N PHE A 293 0.49 -9.90 13.02
CA PHE A 293 -0.35 -8.75 12.66
C PHE A 293 -1.24 -9.05 11.44
N ALA A 294 -0.71 -9.73 10.42
CA ALA A 294 -1.46 -10.10 9.23
C ALA A 294 -2.61 -11.07 9.53
N ASN A 295 -2.41 -12.00 10.49
CA ASN A 295 -3.36 -13.04 10.87
C ASN A 295 -4.35 -12.64 11.98
N ASP A 296 -4.35 -11.37 12.41
CA ASP A 296 -5.13 -10.86 13.55
C ASP A 296 -4.76 -11.50 14.92
N ASP A 297 -3.58 -12.15 15.03
CA ASP A 297 -3.04 -12.65 16.31
C ASP A 297 -2.40 -11.51 17.12
N ALA A 298 -2.04 -10.41 16.46
CA ALA A 298 -1.72 -9.12 17.05
C ALA A 298 -2.60 -8.05 16.42
N LEU A 299 -3.32 -7.30 17.23
CA LEU A 299 -4.18 -6.21 16.75
C LEU A 299 -3.40 -4.92 16.56
N VAL A 300 -2.36 -4.67 17.35
CA VAL A 300 -1.56 -3.45 17.27
C VAL A 300 -0.12 -3.78 16.91
N LEU A 301 0.36 -3.17 15.84
CA LEU A 301 1.77 -3.22 15.50
C LEU A 301 2.43 -1.89 15.84
N VAL A 302 3.42 -1.92 16.71
CA VAL A 302 4.23 -0.75 17.06
C VAL A 302 5.53 -0.80 16.27
N ALA A 303 5.79 0.20 15.44
CA ALA A 303 6.89 0.13 14.48
C ALA A 303 7.67 1.45 14.33
N THR A 304 8.90 1.35 13.84
CA THR A 304 9.59 2.50 13.21
C THR A 304 9.15 2.63 11.75
N THR A 305 9.58 3.70 11.07
CA THR A 305 9.40 3.88 9.61
C THR A 305 9.96 2.73 8.78
N ALA A 306 10.83 1.86 9.36
CA ALA A 306 11.28 0.61 8.72
C ALA A 306 10.12 -0.36 8.41
N PHE A 307 8.99 -0.26 9.11
CA PHE A 307 7.72 -0.89 8.75
C PHE A 307 6.96 0.00 7.76
N GLY A 308 7.67 0.44 6.75
CA GLY A 308 7.18 1.52 5.90
C GLY A 308 6.52 1.06 4.63
N MET A 309 6.94 -0.05 4.05
CA MET A 309 6.49 -0.41 2.71
C MET A 309 6.20 -1.91 2.71
N GLY A 310 5.00 -2.30 2.29
CA GLY A 310 4.74 -3.69 2.00
C GLY A 310 3.70 -4.43 2.78
N ILE A 311 2.98 -3.81 3.69
CA ILE A 311 1.84 -4.45 4.32
C ILE A 311 0.58 -4.09 3.57
N ASP A 312 -0.09 -5.14 3.11
CA ASP A 312 -1.36 -5.02 2.41
C ASP A 312 -2.54 -5.52 3.27
N LYS A 313 -2.46 -5.29 4.60
CA LYS A 313 -3.57 -5.53 5.50
C LYS A 313 -4.64 -4.49 5.24
N SER A 314 -5.80 -4.92 4.75
CA SER A 314 -6.86 -4.02 4.29
C SER A 314 -7.66 -3.40 5.44
N ASN A 315 -7.79 -4.11 6.56
CA ASN A 315 -8.66 -3.77 7.69
C ASN A 315 -7.96 -2.99 8.83
N VAL A 316 -6.94 -2.20 8.52
CA VAL A 316 -6.31 -1.30 9.52
C VAL A 316 -7.25 -0.14 9.81
N ARG A 317 -7.74 -0.04 11.05
CA ARG A 317 -8.73 0.96 11.47
C ARG A 317 -8.12 2.25 11.99
N PHE A 318 -6.86 2.20 12.43
CA PHE A 318 -6.15 3.41 12.86
C PHE A 318 -4.66 3.35 12.56
N VAL A 319 -4.08 4.54 12.33
CA VAL A 319 -2.64 4.78 12.32
C VAL A 319 -2.34 5.91 13.28
N VAL A 320 -1.41 5.70 14.21
CA VAL A 320 -0.98 6.70 15.20
C VAL A 320 0.51 6.98 15.06
N ASN A 321 0.88 8.20 14.72
CA ASN A 321 2.26 8.66 14.76
C ASN A 321 2.57 9.23 16.16
N CYS A 322 3.40 8.52 16.93
CA CYS A 322 3.90 8.96 18.24
C CYS A 322 5.19 9.79 18.10
N GLY A 323 5.16 10.84 17.32
CA GLY A 323 6.25 11.72 16.97
C GLY A 323 6.02 12.38 15.63
N LEU A 324 6.85 13.39 15.31
CA LEU A 324 6.74 14.11 14.04
C LEU A 324 7.47 13.32 12.93
N PRO A 325 6.80 12.93 11.83
CA PRO A 325 7.45 12.43 10.62
C PRO A 325 8.36 13.47 9.97
N LEU A 326 9.33 13.04 9.16
CA LEU A 326 10.26 13.96 8.50
C LEU A 326 9.63 14.73 7.33
N SER A 327 8.50 14.27 6.81
CA SER A 327 7.81 14.94 5.71
C SER A 327 6.31 14.64 5.69
N ILE A 328 5.54 15.44 4.93
CA ILE A 328 4.11 15.19 4.67
C ILE A 328 3.94 13.90 3.85
N GLU A 329 4.86 13.59 2.94
CA GLU A 329 4.84 12.38 2.15
C GLU A 329 4.97 11.13 3.03
N GLU A 330 5.93 11.14 3.98
CA GLU A 330 6.12 10.06 4.94
C GLU A 330 4.86 9.87 5.78
N TYR A 331 4.35 10.95 6.37
CA TYR A 331 3.09 10.92 7.11
C TYR A 331 1.92 10.39 6.27
N TYR A 332 1.77 10.86 5.04
CA TYR A 332 0.70 10.43 4.14
C TYR A 332 0.82 8.95 3.73
N GLN A 333 2.03 8.44 3.52
CA GLN A 333 2.25 7.02 3.25
C GLN A 333 1.93 6.14 4.45
N GLU A 334 2.29 6.58 5.66
CA GLU A 334 2.00 5.87 6.90
C GLU A 334 0.49 5.88 7.20
N ALA A 335 -0.14 7.05 7.16
CA ALA A 335 -1.59 7.22 7.29
C ALA A 335 -2.37 6.44 6.23
N GLY A 336 -1.85 6.39 5.00
CA GLY A 336 -2.44 5.68 3.88
C GLY A 336 -2.51 4.14 4.02
N ARG A 337 -1.92 3.57 5.08
CA ARG A 337 -2.07 2.15 5.44
C ARG A 337 -3.43 1.86 6.05
N ALA A 338 -4.06 2.86 6.66
CA ALA A 338 -5.39 2.75 7.21
C ALA A 338 -6.46 2.67 6.12
N GLY A 339 -7.54 1.95 6.37
CA GLY A 339 -8.75 1.93 5.55
C GLY A 339 -8.53 1.59 4.08
N ARG A 340 -7.67 0.64 3.72
CA ARG A 340 -7.46 0.23 2.32
C ARG A 340 -8.67 -0.45 1.70
N ASP A 341 -9.55 -0.97 2.53
CA ASP A 341 -10.84 -1.55 2.16
C ASP A 341 -11.93 -0.48 1.90
N GLY A 342 -11.61 0.81 2.08
CA GLY A 342 -12.55 1.92 1.93
C GLY A 342 -13.38 2.21 3.18
N GLU A 343 -13.26 1.40 4.24
CA GLU A 343 -13.95 1.64 5.51
C GLU A 343 -13.31 2.82 6.27
N PRO A 344 -14.08 3.52 7.13
CA PRO A 344 -13.57 4.63 7.94
C PRO A 344 -12.35 4.21 8.77
N ALA A 345 -11.36 5.09 8.85
CA ALA A 345 -10.17 4.88 9.64
C ALA A 345 -9.58 6.19 10.15
N ASP A 346 -9.01 6.15 11.35
CA ASP A 346 -8.42 7.30 12.03
C ASP A 346 -6.91 7.39 11.80
N CYS A 347 -6.40 8.59 11.50
CA CYS A 347 -4.98 8.87 11.31
C CYS A 347 -4.55 9.98 12.29
N TYR A 348 -3.90 9.59 13.38
CA TYR A 348 -3.46 10.50 14.44
C TYR A 348 -1.99 10.86 14.32
N LEU A 349 -1.69 12.15 14.44
CA LEU A 349 -0.35 12.68 14.67
C LEU A 349 -0.27 13.24 16.09
N LEU A 350 0.40 12.51 16.98
CA LEU A 350 0.68 12.92 18.35
C LEU A 350 2.10 13.48 18.42
N TRP A 351 2.24 14.80 18.49
CA TRP A 351 3.52 15.47 18.37
C TRP A 351 3.77 16.48 19.47
N SER A 352 4.99 16.97 19.58
CA SER A 352 5.39 18.09 20.42
C SER A 352 6.52 18.86 19.77
N ARG A 353 6.74 20.09 20.20
CA ARG A 353 7.87 20.91 19.70
C ARG A 353 9.25 20.27 19.95
N GLY A 354 9.35 19.39 20.95
CA GLY A 354 10.58 18.63 21.22
C GLY A 354 10.95 17.65 20.10
N ASP A 355 9.95 17.16 19.34
CA ASP A 355 10.18 16.22 18.24
C ASP A 355 10.95 16.86 17.08
N ILE A 356 10.82 18.17 16.89
CA ILE A 356 11.56 18.92 15.86
C ILE A 356 13.07 18.73 16.03
N ARG A 357 13.58 18.77 17.27
CA ARG A 357 15.01 18.52 17.53
C ARG A 357 15.43 17.11 17.17
N THR A 358 14.55 16.14 17.40
CA THR A 358 14.79 14.73 17.03
C THR A 358 14.84 14.57 15.51
N CYS A 359 13.97 15.27 14.78
CA CYS A 359 13.97 15.27 13.31
C CYS A 359 15.26 15.87 12.75
N HIS A 360 15.71 17.03 13.24
CA HIS A 360 17.00 17.62 12.83
C HIS A 360 18.17 16.66 13.11
N PHE A 361 18.19 16.04 14.30
CA PHE A 361 19.21 15.04 14.62
C PHE A 361 19.24 13.88 13.61
N PHE A 362 18.10 13.39 13.15
CA PHE A 362 18.05 12.33 12.13
C PHE A 362 18.55 12.86 10.77
N ILE A 363 18.20 14.07 10.39
CA ILE A 363 18.63 14.68 9.11
C ILE A 363 20.15 14.88 9.10
N ASP A 364 20.73 15.39 10.18
CA ASP A 364 22.19 15.62 10.32
C ASP A 364 23.00 14.33 10.27
N ASN A 365 22.41 13.22 10.77
CA ASN A 365 23.06 11.90 10.86
C ASN A 365 22.65 10.95 9.72
N ILE A 366 22.18 11.46 8.58
CA ILE A 366 21.89 10.62 7.42
C ILE A 366 23.17 9.92 6.95
N GLU A 367 23.13 8.59 6.93
CA GLU A 367 24.16 7.77 6.32
C GLU A 367 24.22 8.06 4.82
N ALA A 368 25.38 8.49 4.35
CA ALA A 368 25.58 8.96 2.98
C ALA A 368 26.44 7.96 2.17
N GLU A 369 26.25 6.65 2.38
CA GLU A 369 26.99 5.64 1.61
C GLU A 369 26.79 5.86 0.11
N GLY A 370 27.91 6.07 -0.61
CA GLY A 370 27.94 6.25 -2.05
C GLY A 370 27.58 7.66 -2.55
N LEU A 371 27.40 8.67 -1.67
CA LEU A 371 27.18 10.07 -2.05
C LEU A 371 28.46 10.91 -1.87
N SER A 372 28.70 11.82 -2.81
CA SER A 372 29.69 12.89 -2.63
C SER A 372 29.25 13.86 -1.53
N GLY A 373 30.20 14.66 -1.01
CA GLY A 373 29.89 15.67 0.00
C GLY A 373 28.83 16.68 -0.46
N GLU A 374 28.89 17.11 -1.71
CA GLU A 374 27.90 18.01 -2.30
C GLU A 374 26.51 17.37 -2.46
N GLU A 375 26.46 16.11 -2.86
CA GLU A 375 25.19 15.36 -2.98
C GLU A 375 24.57 15.15 -1.61
N ARG A 376 25.36 14.79 -0.60
CA ARG A 376 24.90 14.70 0.78
C ARG A 376 24.29 16.01 1.26
N GLN A 377 24.96 17.14 1.00
CA GLN A 377 24.48 18.47 1.40
C GLN A 377 23.12 18.78 0.74
N ARG A 378 22.95 18.49 -0.55
CA ARG A 378 21.67 18.67 -1.27
C ARG A 378 20.55 17.81 -0.68
N VAL A 379 20.84 16.56 -0.28
CA VAL A 379 19.87 15.67 0.37
C VAL A 379 19.46 16.26 1.73
N ILE A 380 20.39 16.75 2.54
CA ILE A 380 20.11 17.40 3.83
C ILE A 380 19.20 18.62 3.62
N GLU A 381 19.57 19.54 2.73
CA GLU A 381 18.77 20.73 2.42
C GLU A 381 17.36 20.37 1.91
N GLY A 382 17.25 19.32 1.11
CA GLY A 382 15.98 18.78 0.67
C GLY A 382 15.12 18.31 1.83
N LYS A 383 15.68 17.53 2.76
CA LYS A 383 14.95 17.01 3.94
C LYS A 383 14.58 18.09 4.93
N GLU A 384 15.44 19.10 5.14
CA GLU A 384 15.13 20.26 5.98
C GLU A 384 13.92 21.04 5.45
N ARG A 385 13.84 21.22 4.14
CA ARG A 385 12.67 21.85 3.51
C ARG A 385 11.41 21.01 3.71
N LEU A 386 11.46 19.67 3.51
CA LEU A 386 10.34 18.77 3.72
C LEU A 386 9.87 18.77 5.18
N LEU A 387 10.81 18.79 6.13
CA LEU A 387 10.51 18.94 7.55
C LEU A 387 9.82 20.28 7.85
N GLY A 388 10.23 21.37 7.23
CA GLY A 388 9.57 22.69 7.35
C GLY A 388 8.10 22.63 6.94
N GLU A 389 7.77 21.95 5.83
CA GLU A 389 6.39 21.72 5.39
C GLU A 389 5.60 20.85 6.39
N MET A 390 6.21 19.81 6.95
CA MET A 390 5.59 18.93 7.95
C MET A 390 5.30 19.69 9.27
N ILE A 391 6.23 20.51 9.75
CA ILE A 391 6.03 21.39 10.90
C ILE A 391 4.86 22.34 10.64
N GLY A 392 4.84 22.98 9.46
CA GLY A 392 3.76 23.83 9.04
C GLY A 392 2.40 23.09 9.01
N TYR A 393 2.37 21.84 8.60
CA TYR A 393 1.16 20.99 8.65
C TYR A 393 0.73 20.71 10.10
N ALA A 394 1.66 20.30 10.97
CA ALA A 394 1.38 19.96 12.36
C ALA A 394 0.87 21.18 13.17
N MET A 395 1.30 22.39 12.82
CA MET A 395 0.88 23.64 13.46
C MET A 395 -0.31 24.32 12.77
N SER A 396 -0.94 23.66 11.79
CA SER A 396 -1.99 24.29 10.98
C SER A 396 -3.27 24.50 11.76
N SER A 397 -3.85 25.69 11.65
CA SER A 397 -5.21 26.03 12.07
C SER A 397 -6.23 25.92 10.92
N SER A 398 -5.82 25.49 9.73
CA SER A 398 -6.70 25.27 8.59
C SER A 398 -6.94 23.79 8.34
N CYS A 399 -8.02 23.46 7.58
CA CYS A 399 -8.39 22.08 7.27
C CYS A 399 -7.18 21.21 6.86
N LEU A 400 -6.91 20.14 7.62
CA LEU A 400 -5.73 19.28 7.46
C LEU A 400 -5.77 18.53 6.11
N ARG A 401 -6.93 18.00 5.72
CA ARG A 401 -7.12 17.34 4.43
C ARG A 401 -6.81 18.29 3.27
N ARG A 402 -7.37 19.51 3.29
CA ARG A 402 -7.10 20.52 2.27
C ARG A 402 -5.61 20.83 2.17
N ARG A 403 -4.89 20.85 3.29
CA ARG A 403 -3.45 21.11 3.32
C ARG A 403 -2.64 19.99 2.67
N ILE A 404 -2.96 18.73 2.95
CA ILE A 404 -2.34 17.56 2.29
C ILE A 404 -2.59 17.61 0.78
N LEU A 405 -3.83 17.78 0.34
CA LEU A 405 -4.17 17.75 -1.09
C LEU A 405 -3.49 18.90 -1.86
N ARG A 406 -3.44 20.11 -1.26
CA ARG A 406 -2.71 21.25 -1.83
C ARG A 406 -1.22 21.00 -1.93
N TYR A 407 -0.62 20.35 -0.92
CA TYR A 407 0.80 20.00 -0.93
C TYR A 407 1.16 19.14 -2.14
N PHE A 408 0.32 18.18 -2.50
CA PHE A 408 0.51 17.33 -3.68
C PHE A 408 0.05 17.99 -4.99
N GLY A 409 -0.41 19.23 -4.96
CA GLY A 409 -0.82 20.01 -6.13
C GLY A 409 -2.22 19.67 -6.65
N GLN A 410 -3.08 19.07 -5.82
CA GLN A 410 -4.47 18.81 -6.18
C GLN A 410 -5.33 20.08 -5.98
N ASP A 411 -6.31 20.27 -6.86
CA ASP A 411 -7.33 21.31 -6.69
C ASP A 411 -8.17 21.03 -5.42
N VAL A 412 -8.29 22.04 -4.59
CA VAL A 412 -8.97 21.98 -3.30
C VAL A 412 -10.15 22.94 -3.18
N THR A 413 -10.64 23.48 -4.31
CA THR A 413 -11.76 24.42 -4.34
C THR A 413 -13.03 23.82 -3.71
N MET A 414 -13.24 22.52 -3.88
CA MET A 414 -14.35 21.77 -3.28
C MET A 414 -14.27 21.67 -1.75
N LEU A 415 -13.16 22.05 -1.14
CA LEU A 415 -12.94 22.04 0.31
C LEU A 415 -12.81 23.48 0.88
N SER A 416 -13.42 24.48 0.23
CA SER A 416 -13.41 25.88 0.70
C SER A 416 -13.88 26.00 2.15
N ASP A 417 -14.96 25.31 2.51
CA ASP A 417 -15.59 25.32 3.83
C ASP A 417 -15.01 24.26 4.81
N GLY A 418 -13.94 23.57 4.39
CA GLY A 418 -13.33 22.47 5.15
C GLY A 418 -13.80 21.09 4.69
N CYS A 419 -13.23 20.03 5.27
CA CYS A 419 -13.57 18.64 4.90
C CYS A 419 -14.62 18.01 5.81
N GLY A 420 -14.95 18.62 6.96
CA GLY A 420 -15.84 18.04 7.98
C GLY A 420 -15.32 16.73 8.62
N ASN A 421 -14.08 16.32 8.31
CA ASN A 421 -13.52 15.03 8.75
C ASN A 421 -12.01 15.18 9.10
N CYS A 422 -11.67 16.16 9.93
CA CYS A 422 -10.33 16.34 10.50
C CYS A 422 -10.42 17.15 11.80
N SER A 423 -9.41 17.03 12.67
CA SER A 423 -9.42 17.66 13.99
C SER A 423 -9.63 19.18 13.98
N VAL A 424 -9.25 19.86 12.90
CA VAL A 424 -9.50 21.31 12.77
C VAL A 424 -10.95 21.61 12.41
N CYS A 425 -11.59 20.77 11.60
CA CYS A 425 -12.97 20.99 11.18
C CYS A 425 -14.00 20.54 12.23
N ASP A 426 -13.68 19.48 13.01
CA ASP A 426 -14.60 18.90 14.01
C ASP A 426 -14.25 19.29 15.46
N GLY A 427 -13.13 20.00 15.67
CA GLY A 427 -12.72 20.51 16.99
C GLY A 427 -12.22 19.41 17.95
N GLU A 428 -11.65 18.31 17.45
CA GLU A 428 -11.07 17.27 18.30
C GLU A 428 -9.98 17.82 19.21
N THR A 429 -10.02 17.41 20.48
CA THR A 429 -9.07 17.83 21.50
C THR A 429 -8.36 16.66 22.16
N PRO A 430 -7.14 16.86 22.71
CA PRO A 430 -6.41 15.81 23.44
C PRO A 430 -7.18 15.21 24.61
N GLN A 431 -8.04 15.98 25.27
CA GLN A 431 -8.79 15.60 26.47
C GLN A 431 -9.71 14.41 26.25
N ARG A 432 -10.16 14.19 25.03
CA ARG A 432 -11.10 13.11 24.68
C ARG A 432 -10.67 11.74 25.20
N TYR A 433 -9.38 11.44 25.24
CA TYR A 433 -8.83 10.16 25.68
C TYR A 433 -7.86 10.27 26.86
N LEU A 434 -7.71 11.46 27.44
CA LEU A 434 -6.87 11.69 28.62
C LEU A 434 -7.66 11.69 29.93
N SER A 435 -8.97 11.88 29.88
CA SER A 435 -9.87 11.91 31.05
C SER A 435 -10.89 10.76 30.98
N ASP A 436 -11.28 10.22 32.14
CA ASP A 436 -12.33 9.19 32.24
C ASP A 436 -13.71 9.71 31.79
N GLU A 437 -13.96 11.01 31.91
CA GLU A 437 -15.17 11.68 31.41
C GLU A 437 -15.25 11.69 29.88
N GLY A 438 -14.12 11.83 29.18
CA GLY A 438 -14.03 11.78 27.72
C GLY A 438 -14.38 10.39 27.14
N ILE A 439 -14.10 9.33 27.93
CA ILE A 439 -14.40 7.94 27.55
C ILE A 439 -15.89 7.63 27.64
N SER A 440 -16.60 8.23 28.61
CA SER A 440 -18.05 8.00 28.80
C SER A 440 -18.93 8.70 27.75
N SER A 441 -18.45 9.80 27.15
CA SER A 441 -19.25 10.60 26.21
C SER A 441 -19.48 9.91 24.85
N ARG A 442 -18.70 8.88 24.49
CA ARG A 442 -18.87 8.18 23.20
C ARG A 442 -20.09 7.25 23.17
N ARG A 443 -20.54 6.72 24.32
CA ARG A 443 -21.80 5.94 24.37
C ARG A 443 -23.03 6.76 24.01
N SER A 444 -22.95 8.10 24.12
CA SER A 444 -24.01 9.03 23.70
C SER A 444 -23.79 9.66 22.32
N ALA A 445 -22.56 9.61 21.76
CA ALA A 445 -22.23 10.18 20.46
C ALA A 445 -22.53 9.22 19.28
N ASP A 446 -22.52 7.90 19.50
CA ASP A 446 -22.90 6.92 18.47
C ASP A 446 -24.36 7.07 18.02
N THR A 447 -25.23 7.64 18.88
CA THR A 447 -26.58 8.03 18.48
C THR A 447 -26.64 9.33 17.66
N ARG A 448 -25.59 10.19 17.71
CA ARG A 448 -25.47 11.40 16.89
C ARG A 448 -24.77 11.15 15.55
N ALA A 449 -23.97 10.09 15.41
CA ALA A 449 -23.27 9.74 14.17
C ALA A 449 -24.21 9.42 13.00
N LYS A 450 -25.51 9.22 13.25
CA LYS A 450 -26.52 9.08 12.18
C LYS A 450 -26.84 10.38 11.44
N SER A 451 -26.36 11.54 11.91
CA SER A 451 -26.61 12.88 11.30
C SER A 451 -25.34 13.64 10.91
N ASP A 452 -24.16 12.97 10.91
CA ASP A 452 -22.88 13.60 10.60
C ASP A 452 -22.75 13.82 9.06
N PRO A 453 -22.52 15.06 8.58
CA PRO A 453 -22.34 15.36 7.16
C PRO A 453 -21.15 14.62 6.52
N ALA A 454 -20.11 14.27 7.31
CA ALA A 454 -18.97 13.51 6.84
C ALA A 454 -19.32 12.05 6.61
N ALA A 455 -20.09 11.43 7.50
CA ALA A 455 -20.63 10.09 7.31
C ALA A 455 -21.62 10.06 6.14
N ALA A 456 -22.40 11.13 5.92
CA ALA A 456 -23.25 11.29 4.75
C ALA A 456 -22.43 11.40 3.46
N ARG A 457 -21.28 12.11 3.48
CA ARG A 457 -20.39 12.24 2.31
C ARG A 457 -19.66 10.93 1.98
N VAL A 458 -19.22 10.16 2.99
CA VAL A 458 -18.71 8.82 2.79
C VAL A 458 -19.80 7.88 2.25
N ARG A 459 -21.05 8.06 2.69
CA ARG A 459 -22.22 7.33 2.14
C ARG A 459 -22.56 7.74 0.71
N SER A 460 -22.43 9.02 0.33
CA SER A 460 -22.73 9.50 -1.04
C SER A 460 -21.66 9.12 -2.07
N LEU A 461 -20.49 8.69 -1.62
CA LEU A 461 -19.42 8.15 -2.47
C LEU A 461 -19.52 6.62 -2.61
N ARG A 462 -20.40 5.97 -1.85
CA ARG A 462 -20.83 4.59 -2.07
C ARG A 462 -22.01 4.65 -3.01
N GLU A 463 -22.00 3.89 -4.08
CA GLU A 463 -23.21 3.58 -4.83
C GLU A 463 -24.30 3.22 -3.82
N GLU A 464 -25.48 3.81 -3.95
CA GLU A 464 -26.63 3.55 -3.09
C GLU A 464 -26.86 2.03 -3.09
N ASP A 465 -26.36 1.34 -2.05
CA ASP A 465 -26.68 -0.06 -1.83
C ASP A 465 -28.17 -0.11 -1.45
N ASP A 466 -29.00 -0.66 -2.31
CA ASP A 466 -30.47 -0.83 -2.16
C ASP A 466 -30.87 -1.75 -0.97
N PHE A 467 -29.90 -2.15 -0.14
CA PHE A 467 -30.12 -3.08 0.97
C PHE A 467 -30.17 -2.38 2.32
N PRO A 468 -31.33 -2.41 3.02
CA PRO A 468 -31.45 -1.84 4.36
C PRO A 468 -30.59 -2.62 5.38
N PRO A 469 -30.04 -1.97 6.41
CA PRO A 469 -29.30 -2.64 7.47
C PRO A 469 -30.25 -3.55 8.29
N HIS A 470 -29.74 -4.75 8.66
CA HIS A 470 -30.42 -5.68 9.56
C HIS A 470 -29.88 -5.53 10.99
N ASP A 471 -30.72 -5.87 12.00
CA ASP A 471 -30.35 -5.74 13.42
C ASP A 471 -29.22 -6.69 13.83
N ASP A 472 -29.00 -7.80 13.09
CA ASP A 472 -27.98 -8.81 13.34
C ASP A 472 -26.71 -8.67 12.46
N ASP A 473 -26.55 -7.57 11.74
CA ASP A 473 -25.45 -7.38 10.79
C ASP A 473 -24.07 -7.52 11.43
N GLU A 474 -23.89 -7.03 12.66
CA GLU A 474 -22.60 -7.13 13.35
C GLU A 474 -22.33 -8.57 13.84
N GLU A 475 -23.35 -9.28 14.31
CA GLU A 475 -23.23 -10.69 14.73
C GLU A 475 -22.85 -11.58 13.54
N VAL A 476 -23.51 -11.38 12.39
CA VAL A 476 -23.18 -12.10 11.18
C VAL A 476 -21.79 -11.75 10.66
N PHE A 477 -21.40 -10.48 10.73
CA PHE A 477 -20.05 -10.07 10.36
C PHE A 477 -18.98 -10.80 11.18
N GLU A 478 -19.12 -10.85 12.51
CA GLU A 478 -18.16 -11.53 13.38
C GLU A 478 -18.15 -13.05 13.14
N ARG A 479 -19.31 -13.66 12.83
CA ARG A 479 -19.39 -15.08 12.42
C ARG A 479 -18.61 -15.34 11.13
N LEU A 480 -18.78 -14.50 10.10
CA LEU A 480 -18.02 -14.61 8.85
C LEU A 480 -16.53 -14.34 9.05
N ARG A 481 -16.18 -13.42 9.94
CA ARG A 481 -14.78 -13.09 10.29
C ARG A 481 -14.10 -14.30 10.97
N THR A 482 -14.80 -14.97 11.87
CA THR A 482 -14.32 -16.19 12.54
C THR A 482 -14.08 -17.30 11.53
N LEU A 483 -15.07 -17.59 10.66
CA LEU A 483 -14.93 -18.59 9.59
C LEU A 483 -13.76 -18.25 8.66
N ARG A 484 -13.62 -16.98 8.28
CA ARG A 484 -12.49 -16.54 7.44
C ARG A 484 -11.15 -16.84 8.10
N LYS A 485 -11.03 -16.58 9.42
CA LYS A 485 -9.79 -16.87 10.16
C LYS A 485 -9.51 -18.38 10.16
N GLU A 486 -10.48 -19.21 10.46
CA GLU A 486 -10.33 -20.67 10.44
C GLU A 486 -9.86 -21.21 9.08
N LEU A 487 -10.45 -20.73 8.00
CA LEU A 487 -10.07 -21.12 6.63
C LEU A 487 -8.68 -20.63 6.24
N ALA A 488 -8.31 -19.43 6.70
CA ALA A 488 -7.00 -18.86 6.47
C ALA A 488 -5.92 -19.63 7.23
N ASP A 489 -6.15 -19.97 8.50
CA ASP A 489 -5.23 -20.74 9.34
C ASP A 489 -5.00 -22.15 8.76
N GLN A 490 -6.04 -22.83 8.27
CA GLN A 490 -5.92 -24.12 7.58
C GLN A 490 -5.03 -24.08 6.35
N GLN A 491 -4.96 -22.95 5.66
CA GLN A 491 -4.18 -22.77 4.43
C GLN A 491 -2.84 -22.07 4.66
N GLY A 492 -2.58 -21.59 5.87
CA GLY A 492 -1.37 -20.84 6.21
C GLY A 492 -1.27 -19.50 5.48
N VAL A 493 -2.42 -18.85 5.21
CA VAL A 493 -2.49 -17.53 4.55
C VAL A 493 -3.14 -16.49 5.47
N PRO A 494 -2.80 -15.19 5.32
CA PRO A 494 -3.49 -14.13 6.04
C PRO A 494 -5.00 -14.09 5.74
N PRO A 495 -5.86 -13.81 6.74
CA PRO A 495 -7.32 -13.80 6.59
C PRO A 495 -7.83 -12.89 5.47
N TYR A 496 -7.22 -11.73 5.25
CA TYR A 496 -7.62 -10.79 4.20
C TYR A 496 -7.37 -11.33 2.77
N ILE A 497 -6.53 -12.36 2.61
CA ILE A 497 -6.34 -13.03 1.31
C ILE A 497 -7.56 -13.89 0.96
N VAL A 498 -8.21 -14.49 1.95
CA VAL A 498 -9.48 -15.23 1.75
C VAL A 498 -10.53 -14.23 1.28
N PHE A 499 -10.92 -13.29 2.15
CA PHE A 499 -11.79 -12.16 1.81
C PHE A 499 -11.43 -10.93 2.62
N SER A 500 -11.57 -9.72 2.04
CA SER A 500 -11.41 -8.46 2.76
C SER A 500 -12.61 -8.19 3.68
N ASP A 501 -12.47 -7.33 4.68
CA ASP A 501 -13.59 -6.91 5.53
C ASP A 501 -14.69 -6.24 4.71
N ALA A 502 -14.32 -5.46 3.68
CA ALA A 502 -15.28 -4.86 2.75
C ALA A 502 -16.10 -5.92 2.01
N THR A 503 -15.46 -7.03 1.58
CA THR A 503 -16.15 -8.16 0.96
C THR A 503 -17.10 -8.84 1.96
N LEU A 504 -16.66 -9.08 3.21
CA LEU A 504 -17.51 -9.65 4.26
C LEU A 504 -18.71 -8.75 4.56
N ARG A 505 -18.50 -7.44 4.68
CA ARG A 505 -19.60 -6.47 4.86
C ARG A 505 -20.54 -6.42 3.65
N GLY A 506 -20.02 -6.61 2.43
CA GLY A 506 -20.84 -6.81 1.24
C GLY A 506 -21.71 -8.06 1.31
N MET A 507 -21.18 -9.19 1.81
CA MET A 507 -21.93 -10.42 2.05
C MET A 507 -23.01 -10.22 3.12
N VAL A 508 -22.67 -9.56 4.22
CA VAL A 508 -23.62 -9.25 5.31
C VAL A 508 -24.79 -8.42 4.82
N ARG A 509 -24.54 -7.39 4.02
CA ARG A 509 -25.59 -6.50 3.47
C ARG A 509 -26.48 -7.20 2.44
N ARG A 510 -25.87 -7.95 1.51
CA ARG A 510 -26.61 -8.60 0.40
C ARG A 510 -27.23 -9.93 0.78
N ARG A 511 -26.77 -10.59 1.85
CA ARG A 511 -27.25 -11.89 2.32
C ARG A 511 -27.41 -12.91 1.19
N PRO A 512 -26.37 -13.15 0.37
CA PRO A 512 -26.46 -14.07 -0.77
C PRO A 512 -26.85 -15.47 -0.31
N ARG A 513 -27.75 -16.14 -1.06
CA ARG A 513 -28.22 -17.48 -0.79
C ARG A 513 -27.74 -18.49 -1.83
N THR A 514 -27.29 -18.01 -2.98
CA THR A 514 -26.78 -18.84 -4.08
C THR A 514 -25.34 -18.46 -4.44
N ALA A 515 -24.64 -19.35 -5.13
CA ALA A 515 -23.30 -19.08 -5.63
C ALA A 515 -23.28 -17.90 -6.63
N GLU A 516 -24.34 -17.73 -7.41
CA GLU A 516 -24.48 -16.63 -8.36
C GLU A 516 -24.62 -15.28 -7.62
N GLU A 517 -25.49 -15.21 -6.61
CA GLU A 517 -25.65 -14.03 -5.78
C GLU A 517 -24.34 -13.69 -5.01
N LEU A 518 -23.62 -14.70 -4.52
CA LEU A 518 -22.35 -14.53 -3.85
C LEU A 518 -21.26 -14.02 -4.82
N SER A 519 -21.28 -14.47 -6.08
CA SER A 519 -20.35 -13.99 -7.11
C SER A 519 -20.54 -12.50 -7.45
N ALA A 520 -21.73 -11.97 -7.23
CA ALA A 520 -22.04 -10.55 -7.44
C ALA A 520 -21.54 -9.65 -6.29
N VAL A 521 -21.00 -10.22 -5.21
CA VAL A 521 -20.38 -9.45 -4.13
C VAL A 521 -18.96 -9.04 -4.56
N SER A 522 -18.65 -7.75 -4.49
CA SER A 522 -17.34 -7.21 -4.85
C SER A 522 -16.21 -7.93 -4.08
N GLY A 523 -15.18 -8.38 -4.79
CA GLY A 523 -14.05 -9.13 -4.23
C GLY A 523 -14.24 -10.65 -4.16
N VAL A 524 -15.37 -11.18 -4.65
CA VAL A 524 -15.62 -12.62 -4.78
C VAL A 524 -15.38 -13.03 -6.24
N GLY A 525 -14.13 -13.31 -6.59
CA GLY A 525 -13.76 -13.84 -7.90
C GLY A 525 -14.04 -15.35 -8.01
N LYS A 526 -14.07 -15.87 -9.25
CA LYS A 526 -14.39 -17.28 -9.56
C LYS A 526 -13.58 -18.28 -8.74
N VAL A 527 -12.26 -18.07 -8.61
CA VAL A 527 -11.38 -18.95 -7.82
C VAL A 527 -11.74 -18.97 -6.35
N LYS A 528 -12.07 -17.81 -5.76
CA LYS A 528 -12.48 -17.70 -4.35
C LYS A 528 -13.87 -18.25 -4.13
N LEU A 529 -14.77 -18.09 -5.09
CA LEU A 529 -16.11 -18.69 -5.07
C LEU A 529 -16.03 -20.22 -5.06
N GLU A 530 -15.23 -20.81 -5.94
CA GLU A 530 -15.02 -22.26 -6.01
C GLU A 530 -14.39 -22.81 -4.72
N ARG A 531 -13.45 -22.06 -4.12
CA ARG A 531 -12.69 -22.51 -2.95
C ARG A 531 -13.42 -22.30 -1.62
N TYR A 532 -14.14 -21.21 -1.47
CA TYR A 532 -14.70 -20.77 -0.19
C TYR A 532 -16.22 -20.56 -0.22
N GLY A 533 -16.82 -20.41 -1.40
CA GLY A 533 -18.21 -19.95 -1.55
C GLY A 533 -19.21 -20.75 -0.75
N GLN A 534 -19.10 -22.07 -0.74
CA GLN A 534 -20.05 -22.94 -0.02
C GLN A 534 -19.99 -22.70 1.50
N ALA A 535 -18.79 -22.59 2.08
CA ALA A 535 -18.62 -22.37 3.52
C ALA A 535 -19.24 -21.03 3.95
N PHE A 536 -19.03 -19.97 3.14
CA PHE A 536 -19.60 -18.66 3.44
C PHE A 536 -21.11 -18.59 3.24
N LEU A 537 -21.67 -19.27 2.24
CA LEU A 537 -23.12 -19.40 2.06
C LEU A 537 -23.78 -20.15 3.22
N GLU A 538 -23.13 -21.15 3.78
CA GLU A 538 -23.60 -21.86 4.97
C GLU A 538 -23.57 -20.97 6.23
N ALA A 539 -22.51 -20.19 6.38
CA ALA A 539 -22.38 -19.27 7.51
C ALA A 539 -23.31 -18.05 7.43
N LEU A 540 -23.86 -17.72 6.27
CA LEU A 540 -24.84 -16.65 6.08
C LEU A 540 -26.29 -17.09 6.38
N LYS A 541 -26.54 -18.38 6.49
CA LYS A 541 -27.83 -18.93 6.93
C LYS A 541 -28.02 -18.73 8.43
#